data_cf34dde2625c5cd65c132386e6c77a56
#
_entry.id   cf34dde2625c5cd65c132386e6c77a56
#
_cell.length_a   1.000
_cell.length_b   1.000
_cell.length_c   1.000
_cell.angle_alpha   90.00
_cell.angle_beta   90.00
_cell.angle_gamma   90.00
#
_symmetry.space_group_name_H-M   'P 1'
#
loop_
_entity.id
_entity.type
_entity.pdbx_description
1 polymer ?
#
loop_
_entity_poly.entity_id
_entity_poly.type
_entity_poly.pdbx_seq_one_letter_code
_entity_poly.pdbx_strand_id
1 'polypeptide(L)'
;MLDRTTPPPIRQLSEFSITRPDRRTMKNGMPLNIIHAGTEDVVRFDLLIGGGQWNQEQPLQAMFANRMLREGAGNLTSSQIAERLDYYGAWLELSSSVNYGFITLYSLNKYFARTLAVISEMIKAPTFPAKELSVVADTNKQQFLVNSTRVEMIARKQLNTACLLYTSPSPRDGATS
;
A
#
# COMPACT_ATOMS: atom_id res chain seq x y z
N MET A 1 40.23 11.49 1.52
CA MET A 1 40.02 10.05 1.29
C MET A 1 39.49 9.46 2.61
N LEU A 2 38.33 8.85 2.65
CA LEU A 2 37.77 8.26 3.88
C LEU A 2 38.63 7.03 4.23
N ASP A 3 39.19 7.00 5.44
CA ASP A 3 39.89 5.81 5.97
C ASP A 3 38.83 4.74 6.32
N ARG A 4 38.88 3.64 5.58
CA ARG A 4 37.95 2.50 5.77
C ARG A 4 38.56 1.40 6.65
N THR A 5 39.77 1.58 7.15
CA THR A 5 40.44 0.62 8.03
C THR A 5 40.01 0.82 9.49
N THR A 6 39.56 2.00 9.84
CA THR A 6 39.09 2.33 11.20
C THR A 6 37.57 2.33 11.25
N PRO A 7 36.94 1.49 12.11
CA PRO A 7 35.47 1.52 12.26
C PRO A 7 35.02 2.86 12.84
N PRO A 8 33.85 3.36 12.44
CA PRO A 8 33.32 4.60 12.98
C PRO A 8 33.12 4.48 14.49
N PRO A 9 33.33 5.58 15.25
CA PRO A 9 33.16 5.54 16.69
C PRO A 9 31.70 5.25 17.05
N ILE A 10 31.50 4.28 17.92
CA ILE A 10 30.17 3.97 18.49
C ILE A 10 29.81 5.12 19.43
N ARG A 11 28.77 5.87 19.11
CA ARG A 11 28.21 6.90 19.99
C ARG A 11 26.92 6.38 20.58
N GLN A 12 26.77 6.43 21.88
CA GLN A 12 25.49 6.22 22.54
C GLN A 12 24.59 7.43 22.24
N LEU A 13 23.37 7.13 21.77
CA LEU A 13 22.33 8.15 21.65
C LEU A 13 21.87 8.53 23.06
N SER A 14 22.27 9.72 23.52
CA SER A 14 21.86 10.24 24.83
C SER A 14 20.43 10.81 24.81
N GLU A 15 20.02 11.35 23.65
CA GLU A 15 18.70 11.92 23.47
C GLU A 15 18.20 11.66 22.02
N PHE A 16 16.91 11.35 21.88
CA PHE A 16 16.25 11.36 20.61
C PHE A 16 14.88 12.05 20.75
N SER A 17 14.48 12.79 19.74
CA SER A 17 13.16 13.40 19.68
C SER A 17 12.36 12.82 18.53
N ILE A 18 11.09 12.52 18.79
CA ILE A 18 10.15 12.09 17.74
C ILE A 18 9.39 13.33 17.28
N THR A 19 9.46 13.62 15.97
CA THR A 19 8.70 14.72 15.39
C THR A 19 7.20 14.45 15.56
N ARG A 20 6.52 15.36 16.25
CA ARG A 20 5.07 15.25 16.47
C ARG A 20 4.32 15.72 15.22
N PRO A 21 3.25 15.02 14.83
CA PRO A 21 2.42 15.47 13.73
C PRO A 21 1.58 16.70 14.12
N ASP A 22 1.41 17.62 13.18
CA ASP A 22 0.33 18.62 13.21
C ASP A 22 -0.99 17.90 12.87
N ARG A 23 -1.92 17.89 13.84
CA ARG A 23 -3.19 17.18 13.71
C ARG A 23 -4.30 18.15 13.35
N ARG A 24 -5.00 17.85 12.28
CA ARG A 24 -6.15 18.62 11.80
C ARG A 24 -7.32 17.70 11.50
N THR A 25 -8.51 18.28 11.45
CA THR A 25 -9.71 17.59 10.99
C THR A 25 -10.20 18.28 9.72
N MET A 26 -10.42 17.51 8.67
CA MET A 26 -10.96 18.01 7.42
C MET A 26 -12.47 18.33 7.58
N LYS A 27 -13.02 19.10 6.63
CA LYS A 27 -14.46 19.48 6.65
C LYS A 27 -15.42 18.28 6.66
N ASN A 28 -15.00 17.15 6.12
CA ASN A 28 -15.78 15.89 6.12
C ASN A 28 -15.56 15.02 7.37
N GLY A 29 -14.87 15.54 8.41
CA GLY A 29 -14.59 14.83 9.65
C GLY A 29 -13.35 13.93 9.60
N MET A 30 -12.70 13.78 8.46
CA MET A 30 -11.52 12.91 8.32
C MET A 30 -10.30 13.50 9.04
N PRO A 31 -9.58 12.72 9.88
CA PRO A 31 -8.35 13.19 10.51
C PRO A 31 -7.22 13.33 9.48
N LEU A 32 -6.47 14.41 9.58
CA LEU A 32 -5.28 14.68 8.78
C LEU A 32 -4.10 14.90 9.73
N ASN A 33 -3.05 14.09 9.57
CA ASN A 33 -1.81 14.22 10.31
C ASN A 33 -0.71 14.66 9.34
N ILE A 34 -0.04 15.77 9.65
CA ILE A 34 1.01 16.35 8.81
C ILE A 34 2.32 16.32 9.59
N ILE A 35 3.37 15.75 9.00
CA ILE A 35 4.72 15.74 9.55
C ILE A 35 5.62 16.53 8.61
N HIS A 36 6.15 17.65 9.10
CA HIS A 36 7.16 18.42 8.39
C HIS A 36 8.54 17.88 8.77
N ALA A 37 9.13 17.08 7.91
CA ALA A 37 10.43 16.46 8.11
C ALA A 37 11.12 16.22 6.76
N GLY A 38 12.43 16.03 6.81
CA GLY A 38 13.23 15.80 5.60
C GLY A 38 13.81 17.06 4.99
N THR A 39 14.76 16.87 4.07
CA THR A 39 15.49 17.92 3.36
C THR A 39 15.14 17.98 1.88
N GLU A 40 14.44 16.98 1.38
CA GLU A 40 14.11 16.80 -0.03
C GLU A 40 12.75 17.39 -0.38
N ASP A 41 12.59 17.88 -1.61
CA ASP A 41 11.33 18.40 -2.14
C ASP A 41 10.34 17.28 -2.53
N VAL A 42 10.15 16.34 -1.65
CA VAL A 42 9.27 15.17 -1.82
C VAL A 42 8.21 15.13 -0.73
N VAL A 43 6.99 14.84 -1.12
CA VAL A 43 5.90 14.52 -0.19
C VAL A 43 5.55 13.04 -0.29
N ARG A 44 5.38 12.41 0.86
CA ARG A 44 4.71 11.14 1.01
C ARG A 44 3.29 11.40 1.54
N PHE A 45 2.32 10.87 0.84
CA PHE A 45 0.91 10.94 1.23
C PHE A 45 0.39 9.51 1.44
N ASP A 46 -0.10 9.23 2.64
CA ASP A 46 -0.71 7.95 2.99
C ASP A 46 -2.20 8.16 3.24
N LEU A 47 -3.05 7.44 2.51
CA LEU A 47 -4.48 7.34 2.78
C LEU A 47 -4.80 5.94 3.30
N LEU A 48 -5.40 5.90 4.49
CA LEU A 48 -5.86 4.67 5.12
C LEU A 48 -7.38 4.56 4.95
N ILE A 49 -7.82 3.46 4.39
CA ILE A 49 -9.24 3.17 4.16
C ILE A 49 -9.62 2.00 5.06
N GLY A 50 -10.65 2.15 5.88
CA GLY A 50 -11.24 1.03 6.61
C GLY A 50 -11.79 0.00 5.61
N GLY A 51 -11.54 -1.28 5.84
CA GLY A 51 -11.93 -2.34 4.91
C GLY A 51 -10.79 -3.28 4.57
N GLY A 52 -10.00 -3.66 5.57
CA GLY A 52 -8.98 -4.71 5.45
C GLY A 52 -9.57 -6.12 5.44
N GLN A 53 -8.71 -7.11 5.64
CA GLN A 53 -9.10 -8.53 5.60
C GLN A 53 -10.19 -8.93 6.60
N TRP A 54 -10.30 -8.25 7.75
CA TRP A 54 -11.36 -8.49 8.73
C TRP A 54 -12.76 -8.15 8.22
N ASN A 55 -12.86 -7.23 7.29
CA ASN A 55 -14.15 -6.73 6.78
C ASN A 55 -14.55 -7.39 5.45
N GLN A 56 -13.73 -8.31 4.92
CA GLN A 56 -14.02 -8.95 3.65
C GLN A 56 -15.04 -10.08 3.81
N GLU A 57 -15.94 -10.19 2.86
CA GLU A 57 -16.93 -11.27 2.78
C GLU A 57 -16.36 -12.51 2.10
N GLN A 58 -15.38 -12.30 1.22
CA GLN A 58 -14.71 -13.37 0.48
C GLN A 58 -13.19 -13.25 0.63
N PRO A 59 -12.47 -14.40 0.67
CA PRO A 59 -11.01 -14.39 0.71
C PRO A 59 -10.41 -13.53 -0.40
N LEU A 60 -9.39 -12.71 -0.06
CA LEU A 60 -8.65 -11.84 -0.97
C LEU A 60 -9.42 -10.62 -1.53
N GLN A 61 -10.71 -10.45 -1.20
CA GLN A 61 -11.54 -9.34 -1.69
C GLN A 61 -10.89 -7.98 -1.38
N ALA A 62 -10.45 -7.75 -0.14
CA ALA A 62 -9.80 -6.49 0.24
C ALA A 62 -8.52 -6.22 -0.55
N MET A 63 -7.73 -7.26 -0.80
CA MET A 63 -6.50 -7.14 -1.58
C MET A 63 -6.80 -6.81 -3.05
N PHE A 64 -7.73 -7.53 -3.68
CA PHE A 64 -8.10 -7.29 -5.07
C PHE A 64 -8.76 -5.93 -5.24
N ALA A 65 -9.71 -5.56 -4.39
CA ALA A 65 -10.34 -4.25 -4.44
C ALA A 65 -9.31 -3.11 -4.39
N ASN A 66 -8.34 -3.22 -3.49
CA ASN A 66 -7.28 -2.22 -3.39
C ASN A 66 -6.38 -2.19 -4.63
N ARG A 67 -5.89 -3.34 -5.10
CA ARG A 67 -5.01 -3.42 -6.28
C ARG A 67 -5.69 -2.94 -7.56
N MET A 68 -6.96 -3.25 -7.73
CA MET A 68 -7.73 -2.89 -8.91
C MET A 68 -8.00 -1.39 -9.03
N LEU A 69 -7.79 -0.59 -7.99
CA LEU A 69 -7.93 0.87 -8.06
C LEU A 69 -7.05 1.50 -9.15
N ARG A 70 -5.87 0.94 -9.40
CA ARG A 70 -4.96 1.43 -10.44
C ARG A 70 -5.28 0.94 -11.86
N GLU A 71 -6.18 -0.02 -11.99
CA GLU A 71 -6.46 -0.68 -13.27
C GLU A 71 -7.50 0.06 -14.13
N GLY A 72 -8.14 1.08 -13.55
CA GLY A 72 -9.03 1.97 -14.29
C GLY A 72 -9.81 2.91 -13.39
N ALA A 73 -10.00 4.15 -13.83
CA ALA A 73 -10.72 5.18 -13.09
C ALA A 73 -11.40 6.16 -14.05
N GLY A 74 -12.72 6.36 -13.90
CA GLY A 74 -13.48 7.22 -14.79
C GLY A 74 -13.33 6.77 -16.24
N ASN A 75 -12.73 7.62 -17.07
CA ASN A 75 -12.42 7.31 -18.48
C ASN A 75 -10.96 6.91 -18.70
N LEU A 76 -10.17 6.74 -17.61
CA LEU A 76 -8.76 6.41 -17.69
C LEU A 76 -8.55 4.89 -17.62
N THR A 77 -7.73 4.39 -18.53
CA THR A 77 -7.20 3.02 -18.49
C THR A 77 -6.01 2.94 -17.51
N SER A 78 -5.62 1.73 -17.12
CA SER A 78 -4.42 1.48 -16.30
C SER A 78 -3.16 2.10 -16.88
N SER A 79 -2.98 1.98 -18.19
CA SER A 79 -1.86 2.59 -18.92
C SER A 79 -1.85 4.12 -18.81
N GLN A 80 -3.01 4.76 -18.97
CA GLN A 80 -3.13 6.22 -18.87
C GLN A 80 -2.91 6.72 -17.42
N ILE A 81 -3.34 5.95 -16.42
CA ILE A 81 -3.07 6.25 -15.02
C ILE A 81 -1.57 6.18 -14.74
N ALA A 82 -0.91 5.10 -15.19
CA ALA A 82 0.53 4.93 -15.04
C ALA A 82 1.29 6.06 -15.73
N GLU A 83 0.99 6.35 -17.01
CA GLU A 83 1.62 7.42 -17.78
C GLU A 83 1.51 8.79 -17.12
N ARG A 84 0.34 9.13 -16.54
CA ARG A 84 0.15 10.40 -15.82
C ARG A 84 0.99 10.49 -14.56
N LEU A 85 1.12 9.41 -13.80
CA LEU A 85 1.96 9.37 -12.61
C LEU A 85 3.45 9.43 -12.98
N ASP A 86 3.87 8.65 -13.96
CA ASP A 86 5.25 8.59 -14.46
C ASP A 86 5.71 9.94 -15.03
N TYR A 87 4.82 10.64 -15.74
CA TYR A 87 5.10 11.97 -16.28
C TYR A 87 5.52 12.99 -15.18
N TYR A 88 4.97 12.84 -13.97
CA TYR A 88 5.34 13.67 -12.82
C TYR A 88 6.40 13.04 -11.92
N GLY A 89 6.94 11.87 -12.28
CA GLY A 89 7.88 11.13 -11.45
C GLY A 89 7.28 10.69 -10.12
N ALA A 90 5.98 10.42 -10.10
CA ALA A 90 5.28 9.99 -8.91
C ALA A 90 5.28 8.46 -8.77
N TRP A 91 5.33 7.97 -7.54
CA TRP A 91 5.26 6.56 -7.23
C TRP A 91 4.01 6.24 -6.41
N LEU A 92 3.27 5.23 -6.83
CA LEU A 92 2.04 4.79 -6.19
C LEU A 92 2.18 3.36 -5.68
N GLU A 93 1.94 3.17 -4.39
CA GLU A 93 1.84 1.86 -3.75
C GLU A 93 0.41 1.61 -3.27
N LEU A 94 -0.11 0.43 -3.57
CA LEU A 94 -1.41 -0.05 -3.12
C LEU A 94 -1.21 -1.34 -2.35
N SER A 95 -1.60 -1.34 -1.08
CA SER A 95 -1.48 -2.51 -0.22
C SER A 95 -2.68 -2.65 0.70
N SER A 96 -2.89 -3.84 1.22
CA SER A 96 -3.93 -4.12 2.20
C SER A 96 -3.36 -4.89 3.39
N SER A 97 -3.87 -4.59 4.58
CA SER A 97 -3.55 -5.27 5.82
C SER A 97 -4.81 -5.91 6.41
N VAL A 98 -4.67 -6.40 7.63
CA VAL A 98 -5.79 -6.99 8.38
C VAL A 98 -6.94 -5.99 8.56
N ASN A 99 -6.64 -4.73 8.89
CA ASN A 99 -7.65 -3.72 9.24
C ASN A 99 -7.89 -2.66 8.16
N TYR A 100 -6.88 -2.37 7.31
CA TYR A 100 -6.90 -1.22 6.41
C TYR A 100 -6.40 -1.57 5.01
N GLY A 101 -6.97 -0.88 4.02
CA GLY A 101 -6.35 -0.66 2.74
C GLY A 101 -5.45 0.58 2.80
N PHE A 102 -4.32 0.56 2.10
CA PHE A 102 -3.36 1.66 2.03
C PHE A 102 -3.18 2.11 0.60
N ILE A 103 -3.23 3.43 0.42
CA ILE A 103 -2.84 4.11 -0.81
C ILE A 103 -1.71 5.05 -0.44
N THR A 104 -0.50 4.75 -0.87
CA THR A 104 0.68 5.56 -0.60
C THR A 104 1.18 6.20 -1.89
N LEU A 105 1.23 7.51 -1.93
CA LEU A 105 1.71 8.30 -3.04
C LEU A 105 3.01 9.02 -2.64
N TYR A 106 4.06 8.85 -3.43
CA TYR A 106 5.27 9.64 -3.37
C TYR A 106 5.28 10.60 -4.56
N SER A 107 5.45 11.88 -4.31
CA SER A 107 5.45 12.90 -5.36
C SER A 107 6.38 14.04 -5.02
N LEU A 108 6.91 14.72 -6.04
CA LEU A 108 7.56 16.00 -5.84
C LEU A 108 6.55 17.05 -5.34
N ASN A 109 6.94 17.88 -4.38
CA ASN A 109 6.08 18.93 -3.79
C ASN A 109 5.37 19.78 -4.87
N LYS A 110 6.11 20.20 -5.89
CA LYS A 110 5.58 21.05 -7.00
C LYS A 110 4.49 20.36 -7.84
N TYR A 111 4.44 19.02 -7.85
CA TYR A 111 3.47 18.25 -8.63
C TYR A 111 2.41 17.56 -7.78
N PHE A 112 2.49 17.69 -6.46
CA PHE A 112 1.62 16.97 -5.53
C PHE A 112 0.13 17.17 -5.81
N ALA A 113 -0.31 18.39 -6.06
CA ALA A 113 -1.73 18.65 -6.36
C ALA A 113 -2.21 17.91 -7.63
N ARG A 114 -1.36 17.80 -8.65
CA ARG A 114 -1.69 17.12 -9.92
C ARG A 114 -1.73 15.60 -9.74
N THR A 115 -0.75 15.05 -9.03
CA THR A 115 -0.69 13.61 -8.76
C THR A 115 -1.80 13.17 -7.80
N LEU A 116 -2.11 14.00 -6.80
CA LEU A 116 -3.24 13.76 -5.89
C LEU A 116 -4.60 13.78 -6.61
N ALA A 117 -4.75 14.59 -7.66
CA ALA A 117 -5.96 14.60 -8.48
C ALA A 117 -6.18 13.24 -9.18
N VAL A 118 -5.11 12.59 -9.67
CA VAL A 118 -5.20 11.23 -10.25
C VAL A 118 -5.66 10.23 -9.19
N ILE A 119 -5.06 10.27 -7.99
CA ILE A 119 -5.48 9.40 -6.87
C ILE A 119 -6.94 9.64 -6.49
N SER A 120 -7.37 10.91 -6.46
CA SER A 120 -8.76 11.26 -6.18
C SER A 120 -9.74 10.65 -7.21
N GLU A 121 -9.37 10.65 -8.49
CA GLU A 121 -10.17 10.03 -9.54
C GLU A 121 -10.24 8.51 -9.38
N MET A 122 -9.11 7.86 -9.09
CA MET A 122 -9.05 6.42 -8.81
C MET A 122 -9.96 6.00 -7.65
N ILE A 123 -10.09 6.83 -6.61
CA ILE A 123 -10.92 6.52 -5.45
C ILE A 123 -12.40 6.82 -5.70
N LYS A 124 -12.70 7.92 -6.40
CA LYS A 124 -14.08 8.38 -6.60
C LYS A 124 -14.81 7.62 -7.71
N ALA A 125 -14.10 7.18 -8.73
CA ALA A 125 -14.69 6.56 -9.90
C ALA A 125 -13.90 5.32 -10.38
N PRO A 126 -13.61 4.33 -9.50
CA PRO A 126 -12.94 3.11 -9.92
C PRO A 126 -13.83 2.32 -10.88
N THR A 127 -13.25 1.77 -11.95
CA THR A 127 -14.03 1.03 -12.98
C THR A 127 -13.93 -0.48 -12.85
N PHE A 128 -12.90 -1.00 -12.18
CA PHE A 128 -12.67 -2.43 -11.96
C PHE A 128 -12.83 -3.28 -13.24
N PRO A 129 -12.04 -3.06 -14.31
CA PRO A 129 -12.23 -3.77 -15.57
C PRO A 129 -12.02 -5.28 -15.41
N ALA A 130 -12.97 -6.09 -15.89
CA ALA A 130 -12.92 -7.55 -15.75
C ALA A 130 -11.68 -8.18 -16.40
N LYS A 131 -11.23 -7.61 -17.54
CA LYS A 131 -10.00 -8.05 -18.22
C LYS A 131 -8.78 -7.88 -17.33
N GLU A 132 -8.63 -6.72 -16.71
CA GLU A 132 -7.50 -6.42 -15.82
C GLU A 132 -7.57 -7.27 -14.53
N LEU A 133 -8.77 -7.52 -14.03
CA LEU A 133 -8.96 -8.43 -12.90
C LEU A 133 -8.41 -9.82 -13.17
N SER A 134 -8.64 -10.38 -14.35
CA SER A 134 -8.10 -11.70 -14.72
C SER A 134 -6.56 -11.70 -14.72
N VAL A 135 -5.93 -10.66 -15.27
CA VAL A 135 -4.47 -10.50 -15.29
C VAL A 135 -3.91 -10.38 -13.87
N VAL A 136 -4.52 -9.54 -13.04
CA VAL A 136 -4.13 -9.37 -11.64
C VAL A 136 -4.30 -10.67 -10.86
N ALA A 137 -5.37 -11.42 -11.10
CA ALA A 137 -5.63 -12.71 -10.46
C ALA A 137 -4.59 -13.77 -10.84
N ASP A 138 -4.27 -13.89 -12.14
CA ASP A 138 -3.26 -14.83 -12.62
C ASP A 138 -1.88 -14.49 -12.06
N THR A 139 -1.50 -13.21 -12.06
CA THR A 139 -0.24 -12.74 -11.47
C THR A 139 -0.17 -13.10 -9.97
N ASN A 140 -1.25 -12.88 -9.22
CA ASN A 140 -1.32 -13.25 -7.82
C ASN A 140 -1.22 -14.75 -7.59
N LYS A 141 -1.88 -15.55 -8.43
CA LYS A 141 -1.80 -17.00 -8.37
C LYS A 141 -0.36 -17.48 -8.57
N GLN A 142 0.34 -16.95 -9.57
CA GLN A 142 1.74 -17.29 -9.80
C GLN A 142 2.63 -16.88 -8.61
N GLN A 143 2.46 -15.68 -8.09
CA GLN A 143 3.19 -15.20 -6.92
C GLN A 143 2.91 -16.06 -5.66
N PHE A 144 1.67 -16.49 -5.48
CA PHE A 144 1.28 -17.41 -4.39
C PHE A 144 1.99 -18.76 -4.54
N LEU A 145 2.00 -19.35 -5.72
CA LEU A 145 2.69 -20.63 -5.98
C LEU A 145 4.19 -20.53 -5.67
N VAL A 146 4.85 -19.47 -6.11
CA VAL A 146 6.27 -19.21 -5.78
C VAL A 146 6.48 -19.04 -4.28
N ASN A 147 5.64 -18.25 -3.62
CA ASN A 147 5.78 -17.99 -2.18
C ASN A 147 5.43 -19.20 -1.31
N SER A 148 4.55 -20.10 -1.79
CA SER A 148 4.15 -21.30 -1.05
C SER A 148 5.27 -22.32 -0.88
N THR A 149 6.35 -22.20 -1.67
CA THR A 149 7.55 -23.02 -1.54
C THR A 149 8.62 -22.43 -0.60
N ARG A 150 8.44 -21.19 -0.15
CA ARG A 150 9.40 -20.51 0.73
C ARG A 150 9.13 -20.84 2.19
N VAL A 151 10.11 -21.44 2.86
CA VAL A 151 10.03 -21.86 4.27
C VAL A 151 9.65 -20.68 5.19
N GLU A 152 10.23 -19.50 4.95
CA GLU A 152 9.93 -18.29 5.71
C GLU A 152 8.45 -17.91 5.66
N MET A 153 7.85 -17.98 4.48
CA MET A 153 6.43 -17.65 4.28
C MET A 153 5.52 -18.67 4.97
N ILE A 154 5.89 -19.94 4.91
CA ILE A 154 5.17 -21.03 5.59
C ILE A 154 5.25 -20.84 7.10
N ALA A 155 6.45 -20.58 7.64
CA ALA A 155 6.65 -20.37 9.08
C ALA A 155 5.85 -19.17 9.60
N ARG A 156 5.86 -18.05 8.88
CA ARG A 156 5.08 -16.86 9.23
C ARG A 156 3.58 -17.14 9.23
N LYS A 157 3.08 -17.89 8.23
CA LYS A 157 1.68 -18.30 8.15
C LYS A 157 1.30 -19.16 9.37
N GLN A 158 2.11 -20.15 9.71
CA GLN A 158 1.87 -21.04 10.86
C GLN A 158 1.90 -20.27 12.18
N LEU A 159 2.84 -19.33 12.34
CA LEU A 159 2.90 -18.46 13.51
C LEU A 159 1.62 -17.63 13.65
N ASN A 160 1.18 -16.98 12.58
CA ASN A 160 -0.05 -16.19 12.61
C ASN A 160 -1.27 -17.04 12.95
N THR A 161 -1.37 -18.25 12.40
CA THR A 161 -2.45 -19.20 12.72
C THR A 161 -2.42 -19.60 14.19
N ALA A 162 -1.24 -19.91 14.74
CA ALA A 162 -1.10 -20.34 16.13
C ALA A 162 -1.37 -19.20 17.13
N CYS A 163 -0.89 -17.97 16.84
CA CYS A 163 -1.00 -16.84 17.77
C CYS A 163 -2.34 -16.10 17.70
N LEU A 164 -2.95 -16.01 16.50
CA LEU A 164 -4.15 -15.22 16.29
C LEU A 164 -5.41 -16.05 16.11
N LEU A 165 -5.31 -17.37 16.17
CA LEU A 165 -6.39 -18.31 15.81
C LEU A 165 -6.99 -18.01 14.41
N TYR A 166 -6.27 -17.24 13.63
CA TYR A 166 -6.70 -16.78 12.31
C TYR A 166 -6.13 -17.73 11.26
N THR A 167 -6.99 -18.53 10.70
CA THR A 167 -6.66 -19.29 9.50
C THR A 167 -6.57 -18.32 8.34
N SER A 168 -5.35 -17.98 7.93
CA SER A 168 -5.16 -17.31 6.63
C SER A 168 -5.94 -18.10 5.58
N PRO A 169 -6.81 -17.48 4.77
CA PRO A 169 -7.64 -18.18 3.82
C PRO A 169 -6.79 -19.09 2.95
N SER A 170 -7.06 -20.39 3.06
CA SER A 170 -6.47 -21.41 2.20
C SER A 170 -7.30 -21.47 0.91
N PRO A 171 -6.71 -21.73 -0.25
CA PRO A 171 -7.48 -22.04 -1.46
C PRO A 171 -8.45 -23.22 -1.30
N ARG A 172 -8.33 -24.00 -0.22
CA ARG A 172 -9.22 -25.10 0.09
C ARG A 172 -10.48 -24.68 0.85
N ASP A 173 -10.48 -23.50 1.49
CA ASP A 173 -11.62 -23.06 2.31
C ASP A 173 -12.82 -22.59 1.45
N GLY A 174 -12.62 -22.39 0.14
CA GLY A 174 -13.68 -22.10 -0.82
C GLY A 174 -14.24 -23.31 -1.56
N ALA A 175 -13.78 -24.53 -1.26
CA ALA A 175 -14.16 -25.77 -1.97
C ALA A 175 -15.14 -26.66 -1.20
N THR A 176 -15.65 -26.23 -0.04
CA THR A 176 -16.66 -26.92 0.75
C THR A 176 -17.89 -26.06 0.95
N SER A 177 -18.66 -25.90 -0.10
CA SER A 177 -20.11 -25.56 -0.05
C SER A 177 -20.78 -26.13 -1.26
#